data_d0d5b4681f20dd9a9db49243c2967805
#
_entry.id   d0d5b4681f20dd9a9db49243c2967805
#
_cell.length_a   1.000
_cell.length_b   1.000
_cell.length_c   1.000
_cell.angle_alpha   90.00
_cell.angle_beta   90.00
_cell.angle_gamma   90.00
#
_symmetry.space_group_name_H-M   'P 1'
#
loop_
_entity.id
_entity.type
_entity.pdbx_description
1 polymer ?
#
loop_
_entity_poly.entity_id
_entity_poly.type
_entity_poly.pdbx_seq_one_letter_code
_entity_poly.pdbx_strand_id
1 'polypeptide(L)'
;MIKIFLTLPFILTFITQVLAQQISTPLEKNNYLKVTSYEELTAFVNQLDKESDLLKVETIGQSVQGRNLYALKFSSSEFGKDKSKVKVMFHAQQHGNEQSGKEGALLLAQALLKPENKYLFDKIDLAIIPQVNPDGSEANKRRNGNDMDLNRNHLILTEPESKALHQFFDKYLFEVTMDVHEYFPYGGVWEKYGYRRNADVTLGVTTNPNISEKIRELSNTEVFPYWAKYMSVDNFSSSVYAPGGPPEQDYIRHSTFDVNDGRQSYGIQNTLSFIQEGLNGKDAFIENIKHRSEGQMTGMHAMIEYVYLHKNEIKKIVAADRKKLVSGKSNPKVSIQSEHVINGQKLTLPLFSYSTKKDTVVIVNDYRPLVKTITDVQKPAGYLIPKQNKELVEWAEKHALVITEFKAQKNIKIEQYFIQRIDSIDFEREIIINPILEAAEFKGSMIASDYLYIPTAQLKGNMIVLALEPKSELGLVTYKQYAQLLKTGEMFPVLRVEKK
;
A
#
# COMPACT_ATOMS: atom_id res chain seq x y z
N MET A 1 -30.65 1.66 84.96
CA MET A 1 -30.52 1.05 83.63
C MET A 1 -30.45 2.16 82.57
N ILE A 2 -29.25 2.54 82.12
CA ILE A 2 -29.06 3.65 81.18
C ILE A 2 -28.85 2.94 79.79
N LYS A 3 -29.78 3.22 78.86
CA LYS A 3 -29.64 2.75 77.49
C LYS A 3 -28.82 3.76 76.67
N ILE A 4 -27.60 3.36 76.25
CA ILE A 4 -26.76 4.13 75.33
C ILE A 4 -27.20 3.79 73.91
N PHE A 5 -27.72 4.80 73.19
CA PHE A 5 -27.94 4.69 71.72
C PHE A 5 -26.63 5.05 70.97
N LEU A 6 -26.01 4.07 70.34
CA LEU A 6 -24.92 4.29 69.38
C LEU A 6 -25.55 4.67 68.03
N THR A 7 -25.40 5.91 67.62
CA THR A 7 -25.69 6.35 66.26
C THR A 7 -24.43 6.16 65.41
N LEU A 8 -24.47 5.20 64.43
CA LEU A 8 -23.45 5.00 63.46
C LEU A 8 -23.62 6.04 62.31
N PRO A 9 -22.64 6.86 61.95
CA PRO A 9 -22.77 7.74 60.80
C PRO A 9 -22.63 6.91 59.50
N PHE A 10 -23.67 6.94 58.68
CA PHE A 10 -23.66 6.38 57.32
C PHE A 10 -22.86 7.35 56.45
N ILE A 11 -21.58 7.01 56.13
CA ILE A 11 -20.78 7.73 55.17
C ILE A 11 -21.22 7.28 53.77
N LEU A 12 -22.05 8.10 53.11
CA LEU A 12 -22.42 7.93 51.71
C LEU A 12 -21.21 8.35 50.84
N THR A 13 -20.39 7.39 50.40
CA THR A 13 -19.35 7.63 49.41
C THR A 13 -20.03 7.80 48.05
N PHE A 14 -20.16 9.04 47.62
CA PHE A 14 -20.48 9.36 46.22
C PHE A 14 -19.29 8.94 45.34
N ILE A 15 -19.39 7.76 44.69
CA ILE A 15 -18.52 7.40 43.56
C ILE A 15 -19.02 8.24 42.40
N THR A 16 -18.42 9.38 42.17
CA THR A 16 -18.51 10.10 40.88
C THR A 16 -17.83 9.25 39.82
N GLN A 17 -18.59 8.42 39.10
CA GLN A 17 -18.15 7.92 37.82
C GLN A 17 -17.98 9.16 36.93
N VAL A 18 -16.74 9.58 36.75
CA VAL A 18 -16.36 10.44 35.63
C VAL A 18 -16.60 9.59 34.38
N LEU A 19 -17.78 9.72 33.79
CA LEU A 19 -17.99 9.25 32.43
C LEU A 19 -16.97 9.98 31.57
N ALA A 20 -15.89 9.31 31.18
CA ALA A 20 -14.97 9.85 30.20
C ALA A 20 -15.83 10.25 29.00
N GLN A 21 -15.86 11.53 28.70
CA GLN A 21 -16.65 12.05 27.59
C GLN A 21 -16.14 11.36 26.34
N GLN A 22 -16.97 10.55 25.70
CA GLN A 22 -16.59 9.83 24.49
C GLN A 22 -16.26 10.87 23.41
N ILE A 23 -15.00 10.88 22.96
CA ILE A 23 -14.54 11.80 21.93
C ILE A 23 -15.22 11.38 20.62
N SER A 24 -16.12 12.22 20.08
CA SER A 24 -16.75 11.96 18.78
C SER A 24 -15.87 12.48 17.65
N THR A 25 -15.82 11.75 16.53
CA THR A 25 -15.17 12.22 15.31
C THR A 25 -15.89 13.45 14.73
N PRO A 26 -15.25 14.26 13.89
CA PRO A 26 -15.93 15.37 13.21
C PRO A 26 -17.13 14.92 12.38
N LEU A 27 -17.03 13.76 11.70
CA LEU A 27 -18.12 13.17 10.94
C LEU A 27 -19.34 12.85 11.84
N GLU A 28 -19.14 12.24 13.00
CA GLU A 28 -20.20 11.96 13.97
C GLU A 28 -20.82 13.26 14.53
N LYS A 29 -20.00 14.27 14.87
CA LYS A 29 -20.47 15.59 15.33
C LYS A 29 -21.35 16.28 14.30
N ASN A 30 -21.08 16.06 13.02
CA ASN A 30 -21.87 16.58 11.90
C ASN A 30 -23.03 15.65 11.50
N ASN A 31 -23.40 14.65 12.33
CA ASN A 31 -24.46 13.67 12.07
C ASN A 31 -24.32 12.99 10.69
N TYR A 32 -23.08 12.77 10.22
CA TYR A 32 -22.77 12.17 8.90
C TYR A 32 -23.29 12.99 7.70
N LEU A 33 -23.54 14.29 7.88
CA LEU A 33 -24.03 15.18 6.82
C LEU A 33 -22.93 15.98 6.13
N LYS A 34 -21.72 15.94 6.68
CA LYS A 34 -20.56 16.66 6.14
C LYS A 34 -19.31 15.82 6.39
N VAL A 35 -18.48 15.60 5.35
CA VAL A 35 -17.17 14.97 5.51
C VAL A 35 -16.22 15.86 6.31
N THR A 36 -15.29 15.24 7.01
CA THR A 36 -14.28 15.92 7.84
C THR A 36 -13.34 16.74 6.95
N SER A 37 -13.27 18.05 7.17
CA SER A 37 -12.28 18.93 6.53
C SER A 37 -10.88 18.71 7.10
N TYR A 38 -9.85 19.21 6.40
CA TYR A 38 -8.47 19.13 6.88
C TYR A 38 -8.30 19.82 8.25
N GLU A 39 -8.94 20.95 8.48
CA GLU A 39 -8.88 21.69 9.73
C GLU A 39 -9.55 20.90 10.88
N GLU A 40 -10.72 20.31 10.63
CA GLU A 40 -11.43 19.47 11.59
C GLU A 40 -10.61 18.19 11.90
N LEU A 41 -9.99 17.56 10.89
CA LEU A 41 -9.08 16.43 11.08
C LEU A 41 -7.89 16.84 11.96
N THR A 42 -7.25 17.95 11.66
CA THR A 42 -6.09 18.46 12.43
C THR A 42 -6.47 18.70 13.89
N ALA A 43 -7.60 19.32 14.13
CA ALA A 43 -8.10 19.55 15.50
C ALA A 43 -8.37 18.23 16.22
N PHE A 44 -9.00 17.27 15.54
CA PHE A 44 -9.35 15.98 16.11
C PHE A 44 -8.11 15.13 16.46
N VAL A 45 -7.13 15.00 15.55
CA VAL A 45 -5.92 14.21 15.83
C VAL A 45 -5.11 14.82 16.96
N ASN A 46 -5.03 16.15 17.05
CA ASN A 46 -4.36 16.84 18.15
C ASN A 46 -5.12 16.68 19.50
N GLN A 47 -6.45 16.56 19.46
CA GLN A 47 -7.25 16.25 20.64
C GLN A 47 -6.94 14.82 21.12
N LEU A 48 -6.94 13.83 20.23
CA LEU A 48 -6.63 12.44 20.57
C LEU A 48 -5.23 12.28 21.19
N ASP A 49 -4.21 12.98 20.65
CA ASP A 49 -2.84 12.96 21.17
C ASP A 49 -2.72 13.46 22.61
N LYS A 50 -3.55 14.45 22.97
CA LYS A 50 -3.58 15.03 24.33
C LYS A 50 -4.33 14.15 25.33
N GLU A 51 -5.32 13.39 24.88
CA GLU A 51 -6.24 12.66 25.76
C GLU A 51 -5.80 11.20 26.00
N SER A 52 -4.73 10.73 25.37
CA SER A 52 -4.28 9.34 25.54
C SER A 52 -2.76 9.17 25.50
N ASP A 53 -2.24 8.43 26.48
CA ASP A 53 -0.84 8.00 26.48
C ASP A 53 -0.54 6.87 25.49
N LEU A 54 -1.58 6.18 24.99
CA LEU A 54 -1.45 5.10 23.99
C LEU A 54 -1.20 5.63 22.57
N LEU A 55 -1.52 6.88 22.31
CA LEU A 55 -1.41 7.51 21.01
C LEU A 55 -0.40 8.65 21.06
N LYS A 56 0.46 8.70 20.04
CA LYS A 56 1.30 9.87 19.75
C LYS A 56 1.18 10.22 18.28
N VAL A 57 0.92 11.50 18.00
CA VAL A 57 0.84 12.02 16.62
C VAL A 57 2.21 12.51 16.16
N GLU A 58 2.61 12.07 14.97
CA GLU A 58 3.83 12.51 14.28
C GLU A 58 3.47 13.18 12.96
N THR A 59 4.00 14.37 12.68
CA THR A 59 3.97 14.95 11.34
C THR A 59 5.06 14.27 10.50
N ILE A 60 4.67 13.51 9.48
CA ILE A 60 5.60 12.72 8.64
C ILE A 60 6.06 13.46 7.38
N GLY A 61 5.41 14.58 7.05
CA GLY A 61 5.70 15.40 5.89
C GLY A 61 4.61 16.42 5.64
N GLN A 62 4.65 17.03 4.46
CA GLN A 62 3.66 18.00 3.99
C GLN A 62 3.22 17.68 2.57
N SER A 63 1.98 18.05 2.23
CA SER A 63 1.47 18.01 0.87
C SER A 63 2.08 19.14 0.01
N VAL A 64 1.77 19.11 -1.30
CA VAL A 64 2.18 20.18 -2.24
C VAL A 64 1.78 21.57 -1.74
N GLN A 65 0.60 21.72 -1.14
CA GLN A 65 0.09 23.02 -0.62
C GLN A 65 0.50 23.28 0.85
N GLY A 66 1.43 22.50 1.40
CA GLY A 66 1.98 22.73 2.73
C GLY A 66 1.11 22.22 3.89
N ARG A 67 0.09 21.39 3.62
CA ARG A 67 -0.71 20.74 4.68
C ARG A 67 0.07 19.59 5.29
N ASN A 68 0.10 19.50 6.62
CA ASN A 68 0.79 18.42 7.32
C ASN A 68 0.14 17.06 7.08
N LEU A 69 0.97 16.03 6.92
CA LEU A 69 0.56 14.64 6.89
C LEU A 69 0.79 14.05 8.28
N TYR A 70 -0.26 13.53 8.90
CA TYR A 70 -0.22 13.02 10.26
C TYR A 70 -0.18 11.49 10.31
N ALA A 71 0.71 10.93 11.12
CA ALA A 71 0.70 9.53 11.51
C ALA A 71 0.29 9.41 12.99
N LEU A 72 -0.81 8.72 13.23
CA LEU A 72 -1.34 8.38 14.54
C LEU A 72 -0.68 7.08 14.99
N LYS A 73 0.27 7.16 15.93
CA LYS A 73 1.06 6.02 16.39
C LYS A 73 0.52 5.48 17.70
N PHE A 74 -0.04 4.29 17.67
CA PHE A 74 -0.58 3.57 18.83
C PHE A 74 0.42 2.54 19.33
N SER A 75 0.74 2.57 20.62
CA SER A 75 1.61 1.58 21.28
C SER A 75 1.45 1.65 22.80
N SER A 76 1.62 0.52 23.49
CA SER A 76 1.74 0.47 24.95
C SER A 76 3.14 0.78 25.46
N SER A 77 4.09 1.09 24.55
CA SER A 77 5.49 1.43 24.85
C SER A 77 6.00 2.46 23.83
N GLU A 78 7.29 2.80 23.86
CA GLU A 78 7.87 3.65 22.81
C GLU A 78 7.74 2.95 21.45
N PHE A 79 7.06 3.61 20.51
CA PHE A 79 6.71 3.05 19.20
C PHE A 79 7.95 2.58 18.42
N GLY A 80 7.95 1.34 17.97
CA GLY A 80 9.01 0.72 17.18
C GLY A 80 10.23 0.25 17.96
N LYS A 81 10.27 0.43 19.29
CA LYS A 81 11.39 -0.02 20.14
C LYS A 81 11.27 -1.46 20.58
N ASP A 82 10.08 -1.90 20.93
CA ASP A 82 9.84 -3.30 21.30
C ASP A 82 9.89 -4.19 20.06
N LYS A 83 10.99 -4.92 19.91
CA LYS A 83 11.20 -5.83 18.78
C LYS A 83 10.30 -7.06 18.81
N SER A 84 9.61 -7.32 19.90
CA SER A 84 8.64 -8.41 19.99
C SER A 84 7.31 -8.09 19.31
N LYS A 85 6.95 -6.81 19.17
CA LYS A 85 5.72 -6.36 18.52
C LYS A 85 5.79 -6.43 16.99
N VAL A 86 4.65 -6.60 16.33
CA VAL A 86 4.48 -6.39 14.88
C VAL A 86 4.19 -4.92 14.63
N LYS A 87 4.85 -4.34 13.66
CA LYS A 87 4.57 -2.96 13.23
C LYS A 87 3.62 -2.98 12.05
N VAL A 88 2.51 -2.30 12.20
CA VAL A 88 1.41 -2.20 11.22
C VAL A 88 1.27 -0.75 10.78
N MET A 89 1.10 -0.51 9.47
CA MET A 89 0.84 0.82 8.91
C MET A 89 -0.40 0.78 8.03
N PHE A 90 -1.39 1.59 8.35
CA PHE A 90 -2.52 1.88 7.47
C PHE A 90 -2.39 3.29 6.94
N HIS A 91 -2.62 3.47 5.66
CA HIS A 91 -2.68 4.79 5.04
C HIS A 91 -3.90 4.89 4.15
N ALA A 92 -4.63 5.98 4.27
CA ALA A 92 -5.89 6.20 3.58
C ALA A 92 -5.86 7.48 2.74
N GLN A 93 -6.75 7.54 1.79
CA GLN A 93 -7.03 8.72 0.98
C GLN A 93 -5.81 9.21 0.18
N GLN A 94 -5.11 8.31 -0.52
CA GLN A 94 -4.18 8.71 -1.58
C GLN A 94 -4.93 9.40 -2.73
N HIS A 95 -6.18 8.98 -3.01
CA HIS A 95 -7.09 9.68 -3.90
C HIS A 95 -8.01 10.58 -3.06
N GLY A 96 -7.93 11.90 -3.28
CA GLY A 96 -8.59 12.86 -2.41
C GLY A 96 -10.12 12.80 -2.44
N ASN A 97 -10.73 12.30 -3.51
CA ASN A 97 -12.18 12.12 -3.63
C ASN A 97 -12.70 10.79 -3.05
N GLU A 98 -11.85 10.00 -2.39
CA GLU A 98 -12.21 8.76 -1.73
C GLU A 98 -12.35 9.01 -0.21
N GLN A 99 -13.49 9.56 0.21
CA GLN A 99 -13.67 10.13 1.54
C GLN A 99 -13.79 9.09 2.67
N SER A 100 -14.39 7.91 2.41
CA SER A 100 -14.72 6.97 3.50
C SER A 100 -13.50 6.32 4.13
N GLY A 101 -12.39 6.19 3.40
CA GLY A 101 -11.13 5.68 3.96
C GLY A 101 -10.59 6.57 5.09
N LYS A 102 -10.58 7.89 4.88
CA LYS A 102 -10.22 8.89 5.89
C LYS A 102 -11.17 8.82 7.10
N GLU A 103 -12.46 8.84 6.84
CA GLU A 103 -13.46 8.84 7.90
C GLU A 103 -13.42 7.53 8.71
N GLY A 104 -13.28 6.38 8.03
CA GLY A 104 -13.10 5.08 8.68
C GLY A 104 -11.82 5.00 9.53
N ALA A 105 -10.73 5.62 9.08
CA ALA A 105 -9.49 5.69 9.84
C ALA A 105 -9.64 6.54 11.10
N LEU A 106 -10.41 7.64 11.07
CA LEU A 106 -10.70 8.46 12.26
C LEU A 106 -11.63 7.73 13.24
N LEU A 107 -12.66 7.02 12.73
CA LEU A 107 -13.53 6.16 13.56
C LEU A 107 -12.73 5.05 14.23
N LEU A 108 -11.82 4.41 13.49
CA LEU A 108 -10.92 3.39 14.03
C LEU A 108 -10.02 3.97 15.13
N ALA A 109 -9.40 5.13 14.87
CA ALA A 109 -8.54 5.78 15.86
C ALA A 109 -9.27 6.08 17.16
N GLN A 110 -10.51 6.56 17.08
CA GLN A 110 -11.40 6.75 18.24
C GLN A 110 -11.70 5.43 18.97
N ALA A 111 -12.08 4.39 18.21
CA ALA A 111 -12.44 3.09 18.77
C ALA A 111 -11.25 2.43 19.50
N LEU A 112 -10.04 2.55 18.96
CA LEU A 112 -8.82 1.96 19.55
C LEU A 112 -8.42 2.57 20.88
N LEU A 113 -8.92 3.75 21.23
CA LEU A 113 -8.67 4.36 22.55
C LEU A 113 -9.59 3.82 23.66
N LYS A 114 -10.63 3.06 23.29
CA LYS A 114 -11.52 2.44 24.28
C LYS A 114 -10.78 1.36 25.07
N PRO A 115 -11.12 1.20 26.38
CA PRO A 115 -10.43 0.24 27.26
C PRO A 115 -10.39 -1.20 26.72
N GLU A 116 -11.45 -1.64 26.05
CA GLU A 116 -11.57 -2.98 25.47
C GLU A 116 -10.58 -3.28 24.34
N ASN A 117 -9.97 -2.27 23.73
CA ASN A 117 -9.01 -2.45 22.63
C ASN A 117 -7.54 -2.30 23.05
N LYS A 118 -7.27 -1.94 24.31
CA LYS A 118 -5.91 -1.70 24.79
C LYS A 118 -4.98 -2.90 24.69
N TYR A 119 -5.51 -4.13 24.82
CA TYR A 119 -4.75 -5.37 24.73
C TYR A 119 -4.03 -5.55 23.38
N LEU A 120 -4.56 -4.96 22.31
CA LEU A 120 -3.96 -5.04 20.98
C LEU A 120 -2.51 -4.53 20.98
N PHE A 121 -2.26 -3.47 21.76
CA PHE A 121 -0.97 -2.79 21.81
C PHE A 121 0.09 -3.50 22.65
N ASP A 122 -0.25 -4.64 23.26
CA ASP A 122 0.75 -5.54 23.89
C ASP A 122 1.53 -6.32 22.83
N LYS A 123 0.97 -6.49 21.63
CA LYS A 123 1.58 -7.23 20.53
C LYS A 123 1.83 -6.42 19.26
N ILE A 124 1.23 -5.24 19.13
CA ILE A 124 1.21 -4.43 17.91
C ILE A 124 1.67 -3.01 18.22
N ASP A 125 2.50 -2.48 17.32
CA ASP A 125 2.71 -1.05 17.14
C ASP A 125 1.96 -0.66 15.85
N LEU A 126 0.90 0.15 15.96
CA LEU A 126 0.06 0.54 14.84
C LEU A 126 0.24 2.01 14.49
N ALA A 127 0.51 2.31 13.22
CA ALA A 127 0.46 3.66 12.68
C ALA A 127 -0.71 3.79 11.70
N ILE A 128 -1.53 4.82 11.87
CA ILE A 128 -2.62 5.17 10.95
C ILE A 128 -2.31 6.54 10.35
N ILE A 129 -2.22 6.62 9.03
CA ILE A 129 -2.15 7.88 8.28
C ILE A 129 -3.53 8.11 7.65
N PRO A 130 -4.43 8.89 8.28
CA PRO A 130 -5.83 8.95 7.85
C PRO A 130 -6.01 9.70 6.54
N GLN A 131 -5.07 10.57 6.16
CA GLN A 131 -5.20 11.40 4.98
C GLN A 131 -3.83 11.65 4.35
N VAL A 132 -3.56 10.97 3.23
CA VAL A 132 -2.31 11.12 2.48
C VAL A 132 -2.37 12.30 1.52
N ASN A 133 -3.55 12.57 0.94
CA ASN A 133 -3.77 13.63 -0.04
C ASN A 133 -4.76 14.68 0.47
N PRO A 134 -4.34 15.54 1.41
CA PRO A 134 -5.23 16.58 1.93
C PRO A 134 -5.63 17.63 0.88
N ASP A 135 -4.76 17.91 -0.10
CA ASP A 135 -5.04 18.89 -1.15
C ASP A 135 -6.15 18.40 -2.08
N GLY A 136 -6.06 17.15 -2.53
CA GLY A 136 -7.10 16.51 -3.32
C GLY A 136 -8.41 16.34 -2.54
N SER A 137 -8.33 16.03 -1.24
CA SER A 137 -9.50 15.87 -0.38
C SER A 137 -10.31 17.15 -0.25
N GLU A 138 -9.66 18.29 0.03
CA GLU A 138 -10.33 19.59 0.14
C GLU A 138 -10.96 20.04 -1.20
N ALA A 139 -10.35 19.65 -2.32
CA ALA A 139 -10.85 19.93 -3.66
C ALA A 139 -11.84 18.87 -4.18
N ASN A 140 -12.09 17.78 -3.43
CA ASN A 140 -12.82 16.59 -3.87
C ASN A 140 -12.32 16.05 -5.22
N LYS A 141 -11.01 15.95 -5.39
CA LYS A 141 -10.34 15.46 -6.61
C LYS A 141 -9.49 14.24 -6.30
N ARG A 142 -9.39 13.33 -7.28
CA ARG A 142 -8.54 12.15 -7.17
C ARG A 142 -7.07 12.51 -6.95
N ARG A 143 -6.55 13.45 -7.75
CA ARG A 143 -5.14 13.81 -7.84
C ARG A 143 -4.73 14.82 -6.77
N ASN A 144 -3.42 14.91 -6.47
CA ASN A 144 -2.87 15.83 -5.49
C ASN A 144 -2.76 17.27 -6.02
N GLY A 145 -2.13 18.17 -5.26
CA GLY A 145 -1.94 19.57 -5.61
C GLY A 145 -1.18 19.84 -6.93
N ASN A 146 -0.36 18.89 -7.38
CA ASN A 146 0.35 18.90 -8.66
C ASN A 146 -0.40 18.18 -9.79
N ASP A 147 -1.65 17.81 -9.59
CA ASP A 147 -2.44 16.99 -10.51
C ASP A 147 -1.82 15.60 -10.80
N MET A 148 -1.13 15.03 -9.81
CA MET A 148 -0.53 13.70 -9.90
C MET A 148 -1.34 12.64 -9.17
N ASP A 149 -1.44 11.44 -9.74
CA ASP A 149 -2.01 10.27 -9.08
C ASP A 149 -0.96 9.69 -8.11
N LEU A 150 -1.19 9.84 -6.79
CA LEU A 150 -0.24 9.38 -5.78
C LEU A 150 -0.09 7.85 -5.80
N ASN A 151 -1.15 7.12 -6.15
CA ASN A 151 -1.10 5.66 -6.27
C ASN A 151 -0.51 5.17 -7.61
N ARG A 152 0.22 6.06 -8.30
CA ARG A 152 1.11 5.81 -9.45
C ARG A 152 2.47 6.49 -9.26
N ASN A 153 2.82 6.81 -8.00
CA ASN A 153 4.03 7.57 -7.68
C ASN A 153 5.03 6.82 -6.80
N HIS A 154 4.71 5.60 -6.34
CA HIS A 154 5.52 4.85 -5.38
C HIS A 154 6.85 4.33 -5.93
N LEU A 155 6.97 4.15 -7.25
CA LEU A 155 8.25 3.80 -7.88
C LEU A 155 9.11 5.02 -8.21
N ILE A 156 8.48 6.12 -8.63
CA ILE A 156 9.23 7.29 -9.12
C ILE A 156 9.45 8.36 -8.04
N LEU A 157 8.62 8.39 -7.00
CA LEU A 157 8.71 9.27 -5.83
C LEU A 157 8.95 10.75 -6.19
N THR A 158 8.14 11.30 -7.12
CA THR A 158 8.22 12.72 -7.48
C THR A 158 7.46 13.60 -6.48
N GLU A 159 6.37 13.08 -5.90
CA GLU A 159 5.47 13.84 -5.06
C GLU A 159 5.88 13.82 -3.57
N PRO A 160 5.70 14.94 -2.85
CA PRO A 160 6.11 15.05 -1.45
C PRO A 160 5.36 14.07 -0.55
N GLU A 161 4.07 13.81 -0.82
CA GLU A 161 3.24 12.90 -0.04
C GLU A 161 3.76 11.45 -0.14
N SER A 162 4.05 10.99 -1.36
CA SER A 162 4.58 9.63 -1.58
C SER A 162 5.97 9.47 -0.95
N LYS A 163 6.83 10.51 -1.03
CA LYS A 163 8.14 10.53 -0.36
C LYS A 163 7.98 10.42 1.16
N ALA A 164 7.06 11.18 1.74
CA ALA A 164 6.81 11.16 3.19
C ALA A 164 6.37 9.77 3.66
N LEU A 165 5.48 9.10 2.93
CA LEU A 165 5.05 7.72 3.22
C LEU A 165 6.24 6.75 3.18
N HIS A 166 7.07 6.81 2.13
CA HIS A 166 8.22 5.91 2.01
C HIS A 166 9.27 6.16 3.08
N GLN A 167 9.57 7.42 3.41
CA GLN A 167 10.49 7.77 4.50
C GLN A 167 9.98 7.27 5.85
N PHE A 168 8.69 7.39 6.10
CA PHE A 168 8.07 6.88 7.31
C PHE A 168 8.09 5.33 7.36
N PHE A 169 7.81 4.67 6.24
CA PHE A 169 7.95 3.22 6.13
C PHE A 169 9.39 2.77 6.39
N ASP A 170 10.38 3.39 5.75
CA ASP A 170 11.80 3.04 5.87
C ASP A 170 12.32 3.26 7.30
N LYS A 171 11.80 4.25 8.02
CA LYS A 171 12.15 4.52 9.44
C LYS A 171 11.78 3.35 10.36
N TYR A 172 10.65 2.71 10.13
CA TYR A 172 10.13 1.67 11.02
C TYR A 172 10.17 0.26 10.41
N LEU A 173 10.18 0.11 9.09
CA LEU A 173 10.13 -1.16 8.37
C LEU A 173 8.94 -2.03 8.79
N PHE A 174 7.74 -1.51 8.58
CA PHE A 174 6.49 -2.18 8.94
C PHE A 174 6.38 -3.59 8.36
N GLU A 175 5.92 -4.55 9.16
CA GLU A 175 5.70 -5.93 8.73
C GLU A 175 4.38 -6.09 7.97
N VAL A 176 3.38 -5.25 8.27
CA VAL A 176 2.06 -5.27 7.63
C VAL A 176 1.69 -3.86 7.19
N THR A 177 1.15 -3.71 5.98
CA THR A 177 0.61 -2.43 5.49
C THR A 177 -0.75 -2.62 4.83
N MET A 178 -1.60 -1.60 4.90
CA MET A 178 -2.88 -1.55 4.19
C MET A 178 -3.07 -0.17 3.60
N ASP A 179 -3.31 -0.14 2.29
CA ASP A 179 -3.66 1.03 1.50
C ASP A 179 -5.19 1.09 1.38
N VAL A 180 -5.81 2.16 1.87
CA VAL A 180 -7.27 2.24 2.01
C VAL A 180 -7.84 3.21 0.98
N HIS A 181 -8.66 2.66 0.09
CA HIS A 181 -9.24 3.28 -1.09
C HIS A 181 -10.75 3.11 -1.19
N GLU A 182 -11.34 3.67 -2.24
CA GLU A 182 -12.72 3.42 -2.65
C GLU A 182 -12.80 3.17 -4.16
N TYR A 183 -13.57 2.17 -4.56
CA TYR A 183 -13.94 1.97 -5.96
C TYR A 183 -15.28 2.62 -6.28
N PHE A 184 -15.39 3.21 -7.46
CA PHE A 184 -16.63 3.85 -7.94
C PHE A 184 -17.39 2.89 -8.87
N PRO A 185 -18.54 2.36 -8.46
CA PRO A 185 -19.25 1.32 -9.20
C PRO A 185 -20.30 1.86 -10.19
N TYR A 186 -20.55 3.16 -10.19
CA TYR A 186 -21.64 3.76 -10.95
C TYR A 186 -21.17 4.23 -12.31
N GLY A 187 -22.04 4.09 -13.31
CA GLY A 187 -21.75 4.49 -14.69
C GLY A 187 -20.81 3.54 -15.42
N GLY A 188 -20.47 3.91 -16.64
CA GLY A 188 -19.48 3.21 -17.44
C GLY A 188 -19.96 1.89 -18.05
N VAL A 189 -19.01 0.96 -18.23
CA VAL A 189 -19.24 -0.24 -19.03
C VAL A 189 -20.18 -1.24 -18.36
N TRP A 190 -20.09 -1.39 -17.04
CA TRP A 190 -20.91 -2.35 -16.27
C TRP A 190 -22.42 -2.05 -16.37
N GLU A 191 -22.81 -0.77 -16.34
CA GLU A 191 -24.23 -0.38 -16.45
C GLU A 191 -24.86 -0.75 -17.80
N LYS A 192 -24.06 -0.76 -18.89
CA LYS A 192 -24.52 -1.18 -20.21
C LYS A 192 -24.98 -2.64 -20.24
N TYR A 193 -24.45 -3.46 -19.33
CA TYR A 193 -24.83 -4.87 -19.14
C TYR A 193 -25.86 -5.09 -18.03
N GLY A 194 -26.39 -4.01 -17.46
CA GLY A 194 -27.46 -4.05 -16.47
C GLY A 194 -27.01 -4.32 -15.04
N TYR A 195 -25.73 -4.14 -14.73
CA TYR A 195 -25.15 -4.42 -13.41
C TYR A 195 -24.26 -3.28 -12.91
N ARG A 196 -23.99 -3.28 -11.61
CA ARG A 196 -22.84 -2.62 -10.99
C ARG A 196 -22.21 -3.54 -9.94
N ARG A 197 -20.95 -3.36 -9.62
CA ARG A 197 -20.32 -4.00 -8.45
C ARG A 197 -20.99 -3.54 -7.17
N ASN A 198 -21.08 -4.44 -6.17
CA ASN A 198 -21.87 -4.16 -4.97
C ASN A 198 -21.30 -4.78 -3.68
N ALA A 199 -20.03 -5.10 -3.60
CA ALA A 199 -19.40 -5.43 -2.33
C ALA A 199 -19.16 -4.14 -1.52
N ASP A 200 -19.58 -4.11 -0.25
CA ASP A 200 -19.33 -2.94 0.61
C ASP A 200 -17.83 -2.65 0.72
N VAL A 201 -17.03 -3.71 0.86
CA VAL A 201 -15.56 -3.59 0.91
C VAL A 201 -14.91 -4.76 0.17
N THR A 202 -13.84 -4.49 -0.56
CA THR A 202 -13.01 -5.53 -1.17
C THR A 202 -11.58 -5.48 -0.64
N LEU A 203 -10.91 -6.64 -0.58
CA LEU A 203 -9.51 -6.73 -0.16
C LEU A 203 -8.66 -7.31 -1.28
N GLY A 204 -7.59 -6.61 -1.64
CA GLY A 204 -6.57 -7.05 -2.57
C GLY A 204 -5.28 -7.39 -1.87
N VAL A 205 -4.64 -8.47 -2.33
CA VAL A 205 -3.36 -8.95 -1.82
C VAL A 205 -2.23 -8.61 -2.78
N THR A 206 -0.98 -8.81 -2.35
CA THR A 206 0.19 -8.70 -3.24
C THR A 206 0.25 -9.89 -4.21
N THR A 207 0.51 -9.60 -5.48
CA THR A 207 0.51 -10.60 -6.56
C THR A 207 1.78 -10.57 -7.40
N ASN A 208 2.63 -9.54 -7.29
CA ASN A 208 3.87 -9.46 -8.04
C ASN A 208 4.74 -10.71 -7.80
N PRO A 209 5.19 -11.44 -8.84
CA PRO A 209 5.94 -12.69 -8.71
C PRO A 209 7.29 -12.54 -8.00
N ASN A 210 7.82 -11.32 -7.90
CA ASN A 210 9.07 -11.03 -7.20
C ASN A 210 8.91 -10.85 -5.69
N ILE A 211 7.68 -10.88 -5.18
CA ILE A 211 7.37 -10.92 -3.74
C ILE A 211 7.44 -12.38 -3.28
N SER A 212 7.88 -12.61 -2.05
CA SER A 212 7.95 -13.95 -1.46
C SER A 212 6.65 -14.72 -1.67
N GLU A 213 6.76 -15.96 -2.19
CA GLU A 213 5.62 -16.86 -2.37
C GLU A 213 4.88 -17.11 -1.06
N LYS A 214 5.63 -17.30 0.07
CA LYS A 214 5.03 -17.48 1.39
C LYS A 214 4.17 -16.32 1.83
N ILE A 215 4.57 -15.08 1.51
CA ILE A 215 3.77 -13.88 1.81
C ILE A 215 2.51 -13.86 0.96
N ARG A 216 2.62 -14.15 -0.34
CA ARG A 216 1.49 -14.20 -1.25
C ARG A 216 0.49 -15.32 -0.88
N GLU A 217 1.01 -16.49 -0.52
CA GLU A 217 0.23 -17.64 -0.06
C GLU A 217 -0.51 -17.32 1.23
N LEU A 218 0.19 -16.88 2.29
CA LEU A 218 -0.41 -16.48 3.57
C LEU A 218 -1.52 -15.45 3.38
N SER A 219 -1.28 -14.45 2.53
CA SER A 219 -2.26 -13.40 2.25
C SER A 219 -3.55 -13.94 1.63
N ASN A 220 -3.45 -14.92 0.72
CA ASN A 220 -4.59 -15.50 0.01
C ASN A 220 -5.32 -16.59 0.81
N THR A 221 -4.57 -17.45 1.52
CA THR A 221 -5.15 -18.69 2.12
C THR A 221 -5.57 -18.49 3.56
N GLU A 222 -5.05 -17.47 4.25
CA GLU A 222 -5.36 -17.24 5.67
C GLU A 222 -5.88 -15.84 5.94
N VAL A 223 -5.16 -14.78 5.52
CA VAL A 223 -5.56 -13.40 5.81
C VAL A 223 -6.89 -13.07 5.18
N PHE A 224 -7.04 -13.28 3.87
CA PHE A 224 -8.28 -12.94 3.16
C PHE A 224 -9.50 -13.70 3.72
N PRO A 225 -9.48 -15.02 3.92
CA PRO A 225 -10.62 -15.75 4.49
C PRO A 225 -10.99 -15.28 5.91
N TYR A 226 -10.01 -15.00 6.77
CA TYR A 226 -10.25 -14.46 8.10
C TYR A 226 -10.93 -13.09 8.02
N TRP A 227 -10.38 -12.18 7.22
CA TRP A 227 -10.89 -10.83 7.01
C TRP A 227 -12.32 -10.86 6.45
N ALA A 228 -12.59 -11.67 5.43
CA ALA A 228 -13.91 -11.79 4.82
C ALA A 228 -14.96 -12.34 5.81
N LYS A 229 -14.57 -13.31 6.65
CA LYS A 229 -15.43 -13.82 7.72
C LYS A 229 -15.74 -12.73 8.75
N TYR A 230 -14.74 -11.94 9.15
CA TYR A 230 -14.92 -10.83 10.09
C TYR A 230 -15.90 -9.79 9.57
N MET A 231 -15.74 -9.37 8.30
CA MET A 231 -16.67 -8.46 7.61
C MET A 231 -18.10 -8.97 7.63
N SER A 232 -18.29 -10.27 7.35
CA SER A 232 -19.61 -10.91 7.35
C SER A 232 -20.29 -10.94 8.72
N VAL A 233 -19.53 -11.07 9.81
CA VAL A 233 -20.07 -11.04 11.18
C VAL A 233 -20.65 -9.67 11.51
N ASP A 234 -20.03 -8.61 11.01
CA ASP A 234 -20.50 -7.22 11.20
C ASP A 234 -21.47 -6.75 10.09
N ASN A 235 -22.01 -7.70 9.29
CA ASN A 235 -22.99 -7.46 8.23
C ASN A 235 -22.50 -6.59 7.07
N PHE A 236 -21.19 -6.60 6.78
CA PHE A 236 -20.64 -5.99 5.58
C PHE A 236 -20.39 -7.06 4.52
N SER A 237 -20.91 -6.84 3.31
CA SER A 237 -20.60 -7.68 2.15
C SER A 237 -19.15 -7.46 1.72
N SER A 238 -18.46 -8.54 1.37
CA SER A 238 -17.05 -8.47 0.99
C SER A 238 -16.71 -9.35 -0.21
N SER A 239 -15.65 -8.98 -0.92
CA SER A 239 -15.13 -9.73 -2.06
C SER A 239 -13.62 -9.52 -2.20
N VAL A 240 -12.98 -10.32 -3.05
CA VAL A 240 -11.61 -10.04 -3.51
C VAL A 240 -11.59 -8.76 -4.35
N TYR A 241 -10.51 -8.01 -4.26
CA TYR A 241 -10.23 -6.92 -5.18
C TYR A 241 -9.92 -7.50 -6.57
N ALA A 242 -10.82 -7.34 -7.50
CA ALA A 242 -10.77 -7.98 -8.81
C ALA A 242 -11.03 -6.98 -9.94
N PRO A 243 -10.01 -6.25 -10.43
CA PRO A 243 -10.15 -5.32 -11.54
C PRO A 243 -10.46 -6.02 -12.87
N GLY A 244 -11.03 -5.24 -13.82
CA GLY A 244 -11.46 -5.72 -15.14
C GLY A 244 -12.97 -5.89 -15.28
N GLY A 245 -13.41 -6.54 -16.35
CA GLY A 245 -14.81 -6.77 -16.67
C GLY A 245 -15.55 -5.56 -17.27
N PRO A 246 -16.84 -5.67 -17.58
CA PRO A 246 -17.72 -6.82 -17.25
C PRO A 246 -17.32 -8.12 -18.00
N PRO A 247 -17.72 -9.30 -17.49
CA PRO A 247 -17.31 -10.59 -18.06
C PRO A 247 -17.68 -10.80 -19.53
N GLU A 248 -18.69 -10.11 -20.03
CA GLU A 248 -19.14 -10.13 -21.42
C GLU A 248 -18.19 -9.39 -22.37
N GLN A 249 -17.32 -8.51 -21.84
CA GLN A 249 -16.44 -7.68 -22.63
C GLN A 249 -14.96 -7.97 -22.37
N ASP A 250 -14.60 -8.36 -21.15
CA ASP A 250 -13.21 -8.45 -20.73
C ASP A 250 -13.03 -9.42 -19.56
N TYR A 251 -11.81 -9.99 -19.43
CA TYR A 251 -11.47 -10.82 -18.29
C TYR A 251 -11.44 -10.03 -16.97
N ILE A 252 -11.57 -10.76 -15.88
CA ILE A 252 -11.39 -10.23 -14.52
C ILE A 252 -10.14 -10.86 -13.92
N ARG A 253 -9.25 -10.03 -13.40
CA ARG A 253 -8.01 -10.46 -12.75
C ARG A 253 -8.07 -10.33 -11.24
N HIS A 254 -7.28 -11.15 -10.55
CA HIS A 254 -7.12 -11.03 -9.10
C HIS A 254 -6.05 -9.97 -8.79
N SER A 255 -6.48 -8.82 -8.29
CA SER A 255 -5.58 -7.73 -7.92
C SER A 255 -4.77 -7.17 -9.13
N THR A 256 -3.73 -6.41 -8.87
CA THR A 256 -2.73 -5.90 -9.81
C THR A 256 -1.35 -6.26 -9.31
N PHE A 257 -0.32 -6.19 -10.13
CA PHE A 257 1.07 -6.49 -9.73
C PHE A 257 2.04 -5.31 -9.95
N ASP A 258 1.54 -4.14 -10.29
CA ASP A 258 2.31 -2.93 -10.51
C ASP A 258 2.96 -2.42 -9.20
N VAL A 259 4.31 -2.40 -9.16
CA VAL A 259 5.07 -1.93 -8.00
C VAL A 259 5.01 -0.42 -7.78
N ASN A 260 4.30 0.30 -8.64
CA ASN A 260 4.09 1.73 -8.54
C ASN A 260 2.82 2.08 -7.72
N ASP A 261 2.06 1.08 -7.25
CA ASP A 261 0.96 1.26 -6.30
C ASP A 261 1.44 1.17 -4.83
N GLY A 262 0.64 1.73 -3.91
CA GLY A 262 0.97 1.76 -2.48
C GLY A 262 1.09 0.39 -1.83
N ARG A 263 0.41 -0.63 -2.36
CA ARG A 263 0.46 -2.00 -1.86
C ARG A 263 1.69 -2.75 -2.35
N GLN A 264 1.90 -2.84 -3.68
CA GLN A 264 2.99 -3.64 -4.25
C GLN A 264 4.36 -3.04 -3.95
N SER A 265 4.46 -1.71 -3.81
CA SER A 265 5.71 -1.01 -3.49
C SER A 265 6.28 -1.38 -2.11
N TYR A 266 5.41 -1.65 -1.13
CA TYR A 266 5.83 -2.20 0.15
C TYR A 266 5.96 -3.72 0.09
N GLY A 267 5.07 -4.38 -0.65
CA GLY A 267 5.09 -5.83 -0.87
C GLY A 267 6.40 -6.33 -1.44
N ILE A 268 7.00 -5.61 -2.41
CA ILE A 268 8.28 -5.99 -3.05
C ILE A 268 9.45 -6.04 -2.07
N GLN A 269 9.30 -5.45 -0.89
CA GLN A 269 10.22 -5.51 0.24
C GLN A 269 9.88 -6.64 1.21
N ASN A 270 9.05 -7.60 0.79
CA ASN A 270 8.54 -8.71 1.60
C ASN A 270 7.80 -8.21 2.87
N THR A 271 6.87 -7.29 2.67
CA THR A 271 5.86 -6.84 3.63
C THR A 271 4.55 -7.55 3.31
N LEU A 272 3.78 -7.98 4.32
CA LEU A 272 2.37 -8.33 4.12
C LEU A 272 1.62 -7.05 3.80
N SER A 273 1.28 -6.85 2.52
CA SER A 273 0.73 -5.57 2.06
C SER A 273 -0.58 -5.79 1.31
N PHE A 274 -1.57 -4.96 1.64
CA PHE A 274 -2.95 -5.09 1.17
C PHE A 274 -3.45 -3.78 0.60
N ILE A 275 -4.49 -3.87 -0.25
CA ILE A 275 -5.34 -2.75 -0.60
C ILE A 275 -6.76 -3.08 -0.16
N GLN A 276 -7.41 -2.15 0.51
CA GLN A 276 -8.81 -2.23 0.88
C GLN A 276 -9.60 -1.18 0.10
N GLU A 277 -10.63 -1.60 -0.61
CA GLU A 277 -11.44 -0.73 -1.45
C GLU A 277 -12.89 -0.74 -0.98
N GLY A 278 -13.36 0.37 -0.43
CA GLY A 278 -14.76 0.57 -0.08
C GLY A 278 -15.62 0.88 -1.31
N LEU A 279 -16.91 0.58 -1.23
CA LEU A 279 -17.90 0.99 -2.22
C LEU A 279 -18.17 2.48 -2.10
N ASN A 280 -17.84 3.28 -3.11
CA ASN A 280 -18.09 4.72 -3.09
C ASN A 280 -19.59 5.05 -3.30
N GLY A 281 -20.03 6.21 -2.81
CA GLY A 281 -21.37 6.75 -3.07
C GLY A 281 -21.56 7.19 -4.53
N LYS A 282 -22.80 7.30 -4.97
CA LYS A 282 -23.13 7.74 -6.34
C LYS A 282 -22.70 9.19 -6.61
N ASP A 283 -22.71 10.02 -5.55
CA ASP A 283 -22.23 11.40 -5.61
C ASP A 283 -20.71 11.52 -5.49
N ALA A 284 -20.01 10.39 -5.32
CA ALA A 284 -18.57 10.30 -5.05
C ALA A 284 -18.12 11.21 -3.88
N PHE A 285 -18.98 11.40 -2.89
CA PHE A 285 -18.71 12.32 -1.78
C PHE A 285 -19.36 11.90 -0.46
N ILE A 286 -20.64 12.26 -0.22
CA ILE A 286 -21.29 12.11 1.09
C ILE A 286 -22.33 10.98 1.15
N GLU A 287 -22.84 10.51 0.00
CA GLU A 287 -23.89 9.50 -0.02
C GLU A 287 -23.44 8.24 0.74
N ASN A 288 -24.31 7.79 1.68
CA ASN A 288 -24.05 6.62 2.52
C ASN A 288 -22.72 6.65 3.30
N ILE A 289 -22.17 7.84 3.57
CA ILE A 289 -20.83 7.97 4.17
C ILE A 289 -20.72 7.25 5.52
N LYS A 290 -21.78 7.16 6.30
CA LYS A 290 -21.79 6.42 7.57
C LYS A 290 -21.48 4.94 7.33
N HIS A 291 -22.27 4.26 6.53
CA HIS A 291 -22.10 2.84 6.21
C HIS A 291 -20.74 2.56 5.55
N ARG A 292 -20.33 3.42 4.62
CA ARG A 292 -19.05 3.32 3.92
C ARG A 292 -17.86 3.42 4.89
N SER A 293 -17.87 4.42 5.79
CA SER A 293 -16.77 4.61 6.76
C SER A 293 -16.76 3.53 7.84
N GLU A 294 -17.92 3.05 8.29
CA GLU A 294 -18.02 1.92 9.22
C GLU A 294 -17.47 0.64 8.58
N GLY A 295 -17.76 0.37 7.30
CA GLY A 295 -17.19 -0.75 6.55
C GLY A 295 -15.67 -0.66 6.42
N GLN A 296 -15.13 0.51 6.10
CA GLN A 296 -13.68 0.75 6.08
C GLN A 296 -13.04 0.52 7.45
N MET A 297 -13.64 1.05 8.51
CA MET A 297 -13.18 0.84 9.89
C MET A 297 -13.16 -0.65 10.24
N THR A 298 -14.25 -1.38 9.96
CA THR A 298 -14.39 -2.82 10.25
C THR A 298 -13.32 -3.63 9.55
N GLY A 299 -13.04 -3.36 8.27
CA GLY A 299 -12.00 -4.08 7.53
C GLY A 299 -10.58 -3.81 8.05
N MET A 300 -10.27 -2.57 8.43
CA MET A 300 -9.01 -2.23 9.11
C MET A 300 -8.89 -2.91 10.48
N HIS A 301 -9.98 -2.94 11.26
CA HIS A 301 -10.00 -3.60 12.57
C HIS A 301 -9.82 -5.12 12.43
N ALA A 302 -10.46 -5.76 11.46
CA ALA A 302 -10.27 -7.17 11.14
C ALA A 302 -8.79 -7.51 10.86
N MET A 303 -8.09 -6.64 10.16
CA MET A 303 -6.65 -6.81 9.89
C MET A 303 -5.82 -6.72 11.18
N ILE A 304 -6.12 -5.79 12.07
CA ILE A 304 -5.43 -5.65 13.37
C ILE A 304 -5.63 -6.91 14.21
N GLU A 305 -6.86 -7.43 14.28
CA GLU A 305 -7.16 -8.66 15.01
C GLU A 305 -6.43 -9.87 14.44
N TYR A 306 -6.38 -10.02 13.12
CA TYR A 306 -5.60 -11.07 12.49
C TYR A 306 -4.12 -10.99 12.89
N VAL A 307 -3.54 -9.79 12.80
CA VAL A 307 -2.13 -9.56 13.15
C VAL A 307 -1.86 -9.86 14.62
N TYR A 308 -2.79 -9.49 15.52
CA TYR A 308 -2.67 -9.80 16.95
C TYR A 308 -2.63 -11.31 17.22
N LEU A 309 -3.46 -12.08 16.55
CA LEU A 309 -3.54 -13.53 16.69
C LEU A 309 -2.31 -14.23 16.08
N HIS A 310 -1.81 -13.75 14.96
CA HIS A 310 -0.76 -14.39 14.15
C HIS A 310 0.62 -13.69 14.25
N LYS A 311 0.83 -12.86 15.26
CA LYS A 311 2.05 -12.05 15.48
C LYS A 311 3.35 -12.81 15.18
N ASN A 312 3.52 -13.98 15.78
CA ASN A 312 4.78 -14.71 15.73
C ASN A 312 5.08 -15.27 14.33
N GLU A 313 4.06 -15.74 13.63
CA GLU A 313 4.15 -16.26 12.28
C GLU A 313 4.51 -15.15 11.30
N ILE A 314 3.80 -14.01 11.34
CA ILE A 314 4.05 -12.83 10.50
C ILE A 314 5.50 -12.38 10.67
N LYS A 315 5.95 -12.18 11.91
CA LYS A 315 7.33 -11.77 12.19
C LYS A 315 8.35 -12.76 11.64
N LYS A 316 8.13 -14.06 11.82
CA LYS A 316 9.02 -15.10 11.34
C LYS A 316 9.15 -15.09 9.82
N ILE A 317 8.03 -15.03 9.09
CA ILE A 317 8.00 -15.04 7.62
C ILE A 317 8.67 -13.78 7.08
N VAL A 318 8.24 -12.62 7.52
CA VAL A 318 8.74 -11.32 7.03
C VAL A 318 10.25 -11.19 7.32
N ALA A 319 10.70 -11.50 8.53
CA ALA A 319 12.12 -11.41 8.90
C ALA A 319 12.99 -12.36 8.07
N ALA A 320 12.54 -13.60 7.87
CA ALA A 320 13.27 -14.59 7.08
C ALA A 320 13.42 -14.16 5.62
N ASP A 321 12.34 -13.67 5.01
CA ASP A 321 12.35 -13.33 3.59
C ASP A 321 13.03 -11.98 3.32
N ARG A 322 12.93 -11.00 4.22
CA ARG A 322 13.77 -9.78 4.19
C ARG A 322 15.26 -10.10 4.32
N LYS A 323 15.63 -11.05 5.21
CA LYS A 323 17.03 -11.50 5.33
C LYS A 323 17.57 -12.08 4.03
N LYS A 324 16.75 -12.80 3.25
CA LYS A 324 17.15 -13.33 1.93
C LYS A 324 17.43 -12.18 0.93
N LEU A 325 16.59 -11.13 0.92
CA LEU A 325 16.83 -9.96 0.08
C LEU A 325 18.17 -9.28 0.41
N VAL A 326 18.38 -8.96 1.67
CA VAL A 326 19.58 -8.24 2.14
C VAL A 326 20.86 -9.05 1.97
N SER A 327 20.79 -10.39 2.14
CA SER A 327 21.95 -11.27 1.94
C SER A 327 22.22 -11.64 0.48
N GLY A 328 21.40 -11.18 -0.47
CA GLY A 328 21.51 -11.55 -1.88
C GLY A 328 21.14 -13.01 -2.19
N LYS A 329 20.55 -13.74 -1.22
CA LYS A 329 20.10 -15.15 -1.31
C LYS A 329 18.63 -15.30 -1.70
N SER A 330 17.97 -14.23 -2.11
CA SER A 330 16.64 -14.29 -2.73
C SER A 330 16.70 -14.98 -4.09
N ASN A 331 15.54 -15.19 -4.73
CA ASN A 331 15.49 -15.75 -6.08
C ASN A 331 16.54 -15.09 -6.98
N PRO A 332 17.40 -15.87 -7.66
CA PRO A 332 18.42 -15.35 -8.57
C PRO A 332 17.83 -14.68 -9.82
N LYS A 333 16.56 -14.94 -10.14
CA LYS A 333 15.84 -14.34 -11.26
C LYS A 333 14.82 -13.33 -10.76
N VAL A 334 14.62 -12.28 -11.55
CA VAL A 334 13.57 -11.27 -11.35
C VAL A 334 12.70 -11.24 -12.58
N SER A 335 11.39 -11.43 -12.38
CA SER A 335 10.38 -11.28 -13.41
C SER A 335 10.25 -9.80 -13.76
N ILE A 336 10.52 -9.44 -15.00
CA ILE A 336 10.46 -8.06 -15.51
C ILE A 336 9.26 -7.83 -16.41
N GLN A 337 8.64 -8.91 -16.92
CA GLN A 337 7.34 -8.87 -17.61
C GLN A 337 6.50 -10.05 -17.13
N SER A 338 5.22 -9.79 -16.88
CA SER A 338 4.28 -10.76 -16.33
C SER A 338 2.89 -10.57 -16.95
N GLU A 339 2.04 -11.56 -16.80
CA GLU A 339 0.64 -11.49 -17.21
C GLU A 339 -0.28 -12.20 -16.23
N HIS A 340 -1.53 -11.79 -16.18
CA HIS A 340 -2.57 -12.52 -15.47
C HIS A 340 -3.05 -13.71 -16.30
N VAL A 341 -3.06 -14.90 -15.70
CA VAL A 341 -3.46 -16.15 -16.36
C VAL A 341 -4.56 -16.89 -15.61
N ILE A 342 -5.35 -17.64 -16.37
CA ILE A 342 -6.35 -18.56 -15.84
C ILE A 342 -5.69 -19.76 -15.14
N ASN A 343 -6.36 -20.31 -14.14
CA ASN A 343 -5.99 -21.59 -13.49
C ASN A 343 -7.16 -22.56 -13.36
N GLY A 344 -8.29 -22.26 -14.05
CA GLY A 344 -9.52 -23.04 -13.99
C GLY A 344 -10.47 -22.65 -12.84
N GLN A 345 -10.07 -21.78 -11.94
CA GLN A 345 -10.95 -21.23 -10.91
C GLN A 345 -11.96 -20.26 -11.54
N LYS A 346 -13.16 -20.22 -10.95
CA LYS A 346 -14.21 -19.26 -11.27
C LYS A 346 -14.36 -18.28 -10.12
N LEU A 347 -14.67 -17.03 -10.43
CA LEU A 347 -14.99 -16.03 -9.43
C LEU A 347 -16.50 -15.85 -9.33
N THR A 348 -17.05 -15.96 -8.13
CA THR A 348 -18.41 -15.51 -7.83
C THR A 348 -18.33 -14.05 -7.43
N LEU A 349 -18.84 -13.16 -8.30
CA LEU A 349 -18.74 -11.73 -8.12
C LEU A 349 -20.08 -11.15 -7.63
N PRO A 350 -20.12 -10.49 -6.45
CA PRO A 350 -21.34 -9.83 -5.97
C PRO A 350 -21.60 -8.56 -6.79
N LEU A 351 -22.82 -8.45 -7.30
CA LEU A 351 -23.29 -7.37 -8.15
C LEU A 351 -24.66 -6.88 -7.66
N PHE A 352 -25.04 -5.68 -8.10
CA PHE A 352 -26.41 -5.20 -8.05
C PHE A 352 -26.99 -5.21 -9.46
N SER A 353 -28.19 -5.80 -9.63
CA SER A 353 -28.90 -5.83 -10.90
C SER A 353 -29.86 -4.64 -11.01
N TYR A 354 -29.72 -3.85 -12.07
CA TYR A 354 -30.64 -2.74 -12.34
C TYR A 354 -32.02 -3.18 -12.79
N SER A 355 -32.14 -4.36 -13.44
CA SER A 355 -33.40 -4.90 -13.90
C SER A 355 -34.28 -5.41 -12.76
N THR A 356 -33.68 -6.14 -11.81
CA THR A 356 -34.42 -6.71 -10.65
C THR A 356 -34.41 -5.77 -9.44
N LYS A 357 -33.52 -4.73 -9.43
CA LYS A 357 -33.27 -3.83 -8.30
C LYS A 357 -32.87 -4.58 -7.02
N LYS A 358 -32.13 -5.67 -7.17
CA LYS A 358 -31.66 -6.53 -6.06
C LYS A 358 -30.21 -6.93 -6.26
N ASP A 359 -29.61 -7.30 -5.13
CA ASP A 359 -28.30 -7.94 -5.15
C ASP A 359 -28.36 -9.27 -5.88
N THR A 360 -27.34 -9.56 -6.62
CA THR A 360 -27.18 -10.76 -7.42
C THR A 360 -25.71 -11.17 -7.46
N VAL A 361 -25.43 -12.29 -8.06
CA VAL A 361 -24.06 -12.77 -8.30
C VAL A 361 -23.91 -13.18 -9.75
N VAL A 362 -22.70 -12.97 -10.30
CA VAL A 362 -22.32 -13.48 -11.61
C VAL A 362 -21.11 -14.40 -11.44
N ILE A 363 -21.15 -15.53 -12.16
CA ILE A 363 -20.00 -16.44 -12.22
C ILE A 363 -19.11 -16.02 -13.38
N VAL A 364 -17.90 -15.56 -13.05
CA VAL A 364 -16.89 -15.14 -14.02
C VAL A 364 -16.09 -16.37 -14.43
N ASN A 365 -16.16 -16.75 -15.71
CA ASN A 365 -15.43 -17.89 -16.25
C ASN A 365 -13.99 -17.53 -16.68
N ASP A 366 -13.78 -16.35 -17.29
CA ASP A 366 -12.43 -15.82 -17.57
C ASP A 366 -11.93 -15.02 -16.37
N TYR A 367 -11.72 -15.75 -15.26
CA TYR A 367 -11.07 -15.23 -14.08
C TYR A 367 -9.59 -15.61 -14.09
N ARG A 368 -8.71 -14.61 -13.92
CA ARG A 368 -7.26 -14.76 -13.99
C ARG A 368 -6.63 -14.48 -12.62
N PRO A 369 -6.59 -15.48 -11.73
CA PRO A 369 -6.11 -15.29 -10.37
C PRO A 369 -4.60 -15.34 -10.21
N LEU A 370 -3.86 -15.86 -11.20
CA LEU A 370 -2.42 -16.03 -11.12
C LEU A 370 -1.68 -15.00 -11.96
N VAL A 371 -0.52 -14.58 -11.48
CA VAL A 371 0.44 -13.79 -12.25
C VAL A 371 1.60 -14.68 -12.65
N LYS A 372 1.81 -14.84 -13.96
CA LYS A 372 2.86 -15.66 -14.56
C LYS A 372 3.95 -14.77 -15.15
N THR A 373 5.21 -15.16 -14.94
CA THR A 373 6.36 -14.53 -15.57
C THR A 373 6.38 -14.84 -17.08
N ILE A 374 6.49 -13.80 -17.91
CA ILE A 374 6.71 -13.87 -19.36
C ILE A 374 8.21 -13.77 -19.64
N THR A 375 8.86 -12.76 -19.04
CA THR A 375 10.28 -12.48 -19.20
C THR A 375 10.94 -12.29 -17.85
N ASP A 376 12.04 -12.97 -17.62
CA ASP A 376 12.88 -12.77 -16.44
C ASP A 376 14.31 -12.38 -16.82
N VAL A 377 15.04 -11.80 -15.87
CA VAL A 377 16.47 -11.55 -15.98
C VAL A 377 17.20 -12.16 -14.80
N GLN A 378 18.45 -12.60 -15.02
CA GLN A 378 19.35 -12.93 -13.93
C GLN A 378 19.59 -11.66 -13.10
N LYS A 379 19.38 -11.77 -11.78
CA LYS A 379 19.58 -10.65 -10.85
C LYS A 379 21.06 -10.32 -10.78
N PRO A 380 21.53 -9.16 -11.27
CA PRO A 380 22.94 -8.81 -11.24
C PRO A 380 23.41 -8.59 -9.80
N ALA A 381 24.72 -8.51 -9.58
CA ALA A 381 25.28 -8.10 -8.30
C ALA A 381 24.88 -6.66 -7.94
N GLY A 382 24.79 -5.81 -8.95
CA GLY A 382 24.34 -4.43 -8.83
C GLY A 382 24.32 -3.70 -10.15
N TYR A 383 24.01 -2.43 -10.08
CA TYR A 383 23.99 -1.52 -11.22
C TYR A 383 24.95 -0.35 -11.00
N LEU A 384 25.52 0.12 -12.10
CA LEU A 384 26.29 1.35 -12.15
C LEU A 384 25.46 2.38 -12.90
N ILE A 385 25.07 3.44 -12.19
CA ILE A 385 24.35 4.57 -12.77
C ILE A 385 25.31 5.76 -12.95
N PRO A 386 25.30 6.45 -14.11
CA PRO A 386 26.17 7.60 -14.33
C PRO A 386 25.80 8.75 -13.37
N LYS A 387 26.80 9.31 -12.66
CA LYS A 387 26.58 10.47 -11.75
C LYS A 387 26.09 11.72 -12.45
N GLN A 388 26.36 11.86 -13.73
CA GLN A 388 25.87 12.95 -14.56
C GLN A 388 24.38 12.86 -14.87
N ASN A 389 23.77 11.68 -14.75
CA ASN A 389 22.32 11.51 -14.89
C ASN A 389 21.64 11.84 -13.57
N LYS A 390 21.25 13.12 -13.42
CA LYS A 390 20.68 13.65 -12.18
C LYS A 390 19.37 12.96 -11.80
N GLU A 391 18.54 12.64 -12.78
CA GLU A 391 17.23 12.00 -12.55
C GLU A 391 17.39 10.62 -11.92
N LEU A 392 18.34 9.81 -12.38
CA LEU A 392 18.63 8.49 -11.79
C LEU A 392 19.28 8.61 -10.41
N VAL A 393 20.16 9.58 -10.20
CA VAL A 393 20.79 9.85 -8.90
C VAL A 393 19.72 10.25 -7.89
N GLU A 394 18.87 11.21 -8.21
CA GLU A 394 17.77 11.64 -7.35
C GLU A 394 16.78 10.50 -7.06
N TRP A 395 16.47 9.65 -8.04
CA TRP A 395 15.64 8.48 -7.83
C TRP A 395 16.24 7.54 -6.77
N ALA A 396 17.54 7.26 -6.86
CA ALA A 396 18.22 6.41 -5.91
C ALA A 396 18.23 7.02 -4.49
N GLU A 397 18.45 8.34 -4.37
CA GLU A 397 18.41 9.08 -3.11
C GLU A 397 17.01 9.11 -2.49
N LYS A 398 15.96 9.39 -3.29
CA LYS A 398 14.56 9.40 -2.83
C LYS A 398 14.13 8.07 -2.25
N HIS A 399 14.64 6.97 -2.81
CA HIS A 399 14.41 5.63 -2.29
C HIS A 399 15.34 5.24 -1.14
N ALA A 400 16.25 6.11 -0.71
CA ALA A 400 17.28 5.81 0.30
C ALA A 400 18.01 4.50 0.00
N LEU A 401 18.38 4.28 -1.27
CA LEU A 401 19.09 3.08 -1.68
C LEU A 401 20.48 3.03 -1.06
N VAL A 402 20.92 1.82 -0.72
CA VAL A 402 22.31 1.60 -0.35
C VAL A 402 23.18 1.81 -1.58
N ILE A 403 24.05 2.81 -1.52
CA ILE A 403 25.03 3.15 -2.54
C ILE A 403 26.42 2.89 -1.95
N THR A 404 27.27 2.21 -2.69
CA THR A 404 28.65 1.91 -2.26
C THR A 404 29.65 2.29 -3.34
N GLU A 405 30.91 2.37 -2.97
CA GLU A 405 31.99 2.54 -3.92
C GLU A 405 32.14 1.28 -4.78
N PHE A 406 32.20 1.44 -6.10
CA PHE A 406 32.50 0.33 -6.99
C PHE A 406 33.99 0.03 -6.99
N LYS A 407 34.34 -1.17 -6.55
CA LYS A 407 35.71 -1.68 -6.60
C LYS A 407 35.84 -2.67 -7.76
N ALA A 408 36.43 -2.19 -8.86
CA ALA A 408 36.74 -3.05 -9.99
C ALA A 408 37.67 -4.19 -9.55
N GLN A 409 37.19 -5.43 -9.64
CA GLN A 409 38.00 -6.62 -9.37
C GLN A 409 38.36 -7.27 -10.71
N LYS A 410 39.55 -7.90 -10.78
CA LYS A 410 39.89 -8.77 -11.93
C LYS A 410 38.78 -9.81 -12.10
N ASN A 411 38.25 -9.94 -13.31
CA ASN A 411 37.19 -10.88 -13.70
C ASN A 411 35.74 -10.51 -13.32
N ILE A 412 35.45 -9.25 -12.96
CA ILE A 412 34.05 -8.79 -12.94
C ILE A 412 33.60 -8.56 -14.38
N LYS A 413 32.52 -9.21 -14.78
CA LYS A 413 31.84 -8.95 -16.04
C LYS A 413 30.86 -7.81 -15.85
N ILE A 414 30.96 -6.81 -16.72
CA ILE A 414 30.03 -5.69 -16.82
C ILE A 414 29.32 -5.80 -18.14
N GLU A 415 27.99 -5.76 -18.10
CA GLU A 415 27.13 -5.79 -19.27
C GLU A 415 26.45 -4.45 -19.49
N GLN A 416 26.16 -4.16 -20.75
CA GLN A 416 25.42 -3.00 -21.20
C GLN A 416 24.47 -3.43 -22.31
N TYR A 417 23.31 -2.77 -22.41
CA TYR A 417 22.35 -3.03 -23.48
C TYR A 417 22.54 -2.04 -24.62
N PHE A 418 22.61 -2.56 -25.86
CA PHE A 418 22.45 -1.77 -27.05
C PHE A 418 20.97 -1.70 -27.44
N ILE A 419 20.46 -0.51 -27.72
CA ILE A 419 19.05 -0.27 -28.06
C ILE A 419 18.89 -0.37 -29.57
N GLN A 420 18.42 -1.52 -30.06
CA GLN A 420 18.23 -1.75 -31.49
C GLN A 420 17.06 -0.91 -32.03
N ARG A 421 15.95 -0.88 -31.30
CA ARG A 421 14.78 -0.05 -31.61
C ARG A 421 13.89 0.10 -30.37
N ILE A 422 13.04 1.11 -30.40
CA ILE A 422 12.00 1.32 -29.39
C ILE A 422 10.69 0.79 -29.97
N ASP A 423 10.09 -0.16 -29.24
CA ASP A 423 8.80 -0.78 -29.54
C ASP A 423 7.84 -0.52 -28.39
N SER A 424 6.61 -1.02 -28.45
CA SER A 424 5.60 -0.89 -27.39
C SER A 424 4.82 -2.17 -27.20
N ILE A 425 4.27 -2.34 -26.01
CA ILE A 425 3.33 -3.42 -25.65
C ILE A 425 2.11 -2.83 -24.92
N ASP A 426 1.01 -3.58 -24.99
CA ASP A 426 -0.14 -3.32 -24.11
C ASP A 426 0.15 -3.91 -22.73
N PHE A 427 0.16 -3.07 -21.71
CA PHE A 427 0.26 -3.44 -20.32
C PHE A 427 -0.97 -2.91 -19.57
N GLU A 428 -1.86 -3.81 -19.19
CA GLU A 428 -3.09 -3.48 -18.47
C GLU A 428 -3.96 -2.39 -19.15
N ARG A 429 -3.99 -2.39 -20.49
CA ARG A 429 -4.67 -1.44 -21.38
C ARG A 429 -3.97 -0.07 -21.53
N GLU A 430 -2.76 0.04 -21.08
CA GLU A 430 -1.90 1.17 -21.34
C GLU A 430 -0.79 0.74 -22.31
N ILE A 431 -0.54 1.53 -23.33
CA ILE A 431 0.57 1.28 -24.26
C ILE A 431 1.84 1.83 -23.63
N ILE A 432 2.74 0.94 -23.26
CA ILE A 432 4.01 1.28 -22.65
C ILE A 432 5.19 0.96 -23.56
N ILE A 433 6.34 1.59 -23.31
CA ILE A 433 7.58 1.37 -24.03
C ILE A 433 8.11 -0.04 -23.75
N ASN A 434 8.52 -0.76 -24.82
CA ASN A 434 9.12 -2.10 -24.75
C ASN A 434 10.29 -2.20 -25.74
N PRO A 435 11.52 -1.75 -25.39
CA PRO A 435 12.64 -1.70 -26.30
C PRO A 435 13.11 -3.09 -26.73
N ILE A 436 13.62 -3.21 -27.96
CA ILE A 436 14.36 -4.37 -28.44
C ILE A 436 15.84 -4.12 -28.15
N LEU A 437 16.42 -5.02 -27.38
CA LEU A 437 17.75 -4.87 -26.81
C LEU A 437 18.68 -6.00 -27.20
N GLU A 438 19.97 -5.68 -27.32
CA GLU A 438 21.04 -6.64 -27.42
C GLU A 438 22.00 -6.46 -26.24
N ALA A 439 22.25 -7.53 -25.48
CA ALA A 439 23.21 -7.50 -24.39
C ALA A 439 24.65 -7.57 -24.95
N ALA A 440 25.50 -6.69 -24.52
CA ALA A 440 26.91 -6.64 -24.91
C ALA A 440 27.79 -6.49 -23.65
N GLU A 441 29.00 -7.04 -23.73
CA GLU A 441 30.00 -6.77 -22.71
C GLU A 441 30.49 -5.33 -22.82
N PHE A 442 30.55 -4.64 -21.70
CA PHE A 442 31.08 -3.28 -21.64
C PHE A 442 32.60 -3.28 -21.93
N LYS A 443 32.99 -2.71 -23.04
CA LYS A 443 34.40 -2.66 -23.51
C LYS A 443 35.06 -1.30 -23.27
N GLY A 444 34.38 -0.35 -22.66
CA GLY A 444 34.88 0.99 -22.39
C GLY A 444 35.90 1.04 -21.24
N SER A 445 36.73 2.08 -21.24
CA SER A 445 37.52 2.44 -20.07
C SER A 445 36.59 3.03 -19.01
N MET A 446 36.28 2.26 -17.97
CA MET A 446 35.41 2.73 -16.91
C MET A 446 36.23 3.51 -15.87
N ILE A 447 35.87 4.76 -15.68
CA ILE A 447 36.32 5.57 -14.54
C ILE A 447 35.31 5.33 -13.42
N ALA A 448 35.65 4.52 -12.42
CA ALA A 448 34.73 4.12 -11.34
C ALA A 448 34.13 5.31 -10.59
N SER A 449 34.86 6.44 -10.51
CA SER A 449 34.40 7.68 -9.90
C SER A 449 33.21 8.33 -10.61
N ASP A 450 32.96 8.01 -11.88
CA ASP A 450 31.89 8.62 -12.68
C ASP A 450 30.52 7.93 -12.47
N TYR A 451 30.53 6.81 -11.73
CA TYR A 451 29.34 6.02 -11.47
C TYR A 451 29.02 5.90 -9.97
N LEU A 452 27.74 5.76 -9.67
CA LEU A 452 27.25 5.26 -8.39
C LEU A 452 26.96 3.76 -8.53
N TYR A 453 27.48 2.95 -7.61
CA TYR A 453 27.19 1.52 -7.57
C TYR A 453 26.06 1.23 -6.60
N ILE A 454 25.02 0.61 -7.10
CA ILE A 454 23.82 0.22 -6.34
C ILE A 454 23.77 -1.31 -6.28
N PRO A 455 24.18 -1.94 -5.17
CA PRO A 455 24.11 -3.39 -5.02
C PRO A 455 22.65 -3.86 -4.94
N THR A 456 22.34 -5.01 -5.54
CA THR A 456 21.00 -5.62 -5.43
C THR A 456 20.81 -6.42 -4.14
N ALA A 457 21.88 -6.68 -3.38
CA ALA A 457 21.82 -7.30 -2.06
C ALA A 457 21.39 -6.29 -1.00
N GLN A 458 20.18 -5.79 -1.10
CA GLN A 458 19.54 -4.87 -0.17
C GLN A 458 18.02 -5.10 -0.16
N LEU A 459 17.31 -4.50 0.80
CA LEU A 459 15.88 -4.74 0.99
C LEU A 459 15.06 -4.43 -0.27
N LYS A 460 15.39 -3.35 -0.98
CA LYS A 460 14.76 -2.92 -2.23
C LYS A 460 15.35 -3.58 -3.49
N GLY A 461 16.13 -4.66 -3.33
CA GLY A 461 16.90 -5.26 -4.43
C GLY A 461 16.07 -5.70 -5.63
N ASN A 462 14.86 -6.26 -5.43
CA ASN A 462 13.98 -6.65 -6.55
C ASN A 462 13.36 -5.42 -7.22
N MET A 463 13.00 -4.39 -6.46
CA MET A 463 12.52 -3.11 -7.01
C MET A 463 13.60 -2.43 -7.88
N ILE A 464 14.86 -2.46 -7.45
CA ILE A 464 15.98 -1.89 -8.23
C ILE A 464 16.09 -2.56 -9.59
N VAL A 465 15.97 -3.89 -9.66
CA VAL A 465 16.00 -4.61 -10.94
C VAL A 465 14.82 -4.21 -11.81
N LEU A 466 13.59 -4.23 -11.26
CA LEU A 466 12.39 -3.79 -11.98
C LEU A 466 12.54 -2.37 -12.53
N ALA A 467 13.09 -1.46 -11.73
CA ALA A 467 13.25 -0.06 -12.11
C ALA A 467 14.30 0.17 -13.20
N LEU A 468 15.45 -0.51 -13.12
CA LEU A 468 16.62 -0.22 -13.95
C LEU A 468 16.77 -1.11 -15.19
N GLU A 469 16.03 -2.24 -15.27
CA GLU A 469 15.99 -3.04 -16.49
C GLU A 469 15.15 -2.33 -17.57
N PRO A 470 15.75 -1.96 -18.71
CA PRO A 470 15.04 -1.14 -19.71
C PRO A 470 13.91 -1.89 -20.42
N LYS A 471 13.88 -3.23 -20.33
CA LYS A 471 12.79 -4.07 -20.86
C LYS A 471 11.69 -4.36 -19.81
N SER A 472 11.83 -3.84 -18.60
CA SER A 472 10.81 -4.03 -17.57
C SER A 472 9.54 -3.25 -17.91
N GLU A 473 8.39 -3.92 -17.89
CA GLU A 473 7.08 -3.26 -18.04
C GLU A 473 6.74 -2.33 -16.87
N LEU A 474 7.47 -2.46 -15.76
CA LEU A 474 7.39 -1.63 -14.56
C LEU A 474 8.64 -0.75 -14.39
N GLY A 475 9.46 -0.61 -15.45
CA GLY A 475 10.74 0.08 -15.40
C GLY A 475 10.62 1.59 -15.46
N LEU A 476 11.67 2.30 -14.99
CA LEU A 476 11.71 3.77 -15.05
C LEU A 476 11.53 4.31 -16.46
N VAL A 477 12.03 3.62 -17.47
CA VAL A 477 11.95 4.05 -18.89
C VAL A 477 10.52 4.15 -19.40
N THR A 478 9.53 3.54 -18.74
CA THR A 478 8.11 3.67 -19.09
C THR A 478 7.52 5.02 -18.69
N TYR A 479 8.23 5.78 -17.82
CA TYR A 479 7.81 7.10 -17.38
C TYR A 479 8.45 8.19 -18.23
N LYS A 480 7.67 9.21 -18.59
CA LYS A 480 8.07 10.31 -19.47
C LYS A 480 9.39 10.96 -19.07
N GLN A 481 9.64 11.15 -17.78
CA GLN A 481 10.86 11.79 -17.28
C GLN A 481 12.14 10.96 -17.46
N TYR A 482 12.01 9.65 -17.72
CA TYR A 482 13.14 8.75 -17.97
C TYR A 482 13.20 8.24 -19.40
N ALA A 483 12.23 8.59 -20.26
CA ALA A 483 12.16 8.10 -21.64
C ALA A 483 13.40 8.49 -22.47
N GLN A 484 14.06 9.61 -22.15
CA GLN A 484 15.31 10.05 -22.79
C GLN A 484 16.50 9.12 -22.56
N LEU A 485 16.40 8.16 -21.62
CA LEU A 485 17.42 7.12 -21.43
C LEU A 485 17.46 6.12 -22.59
N LEU A 486 16.37 6.02 -23.37
CA LEU A 486 16.26 5.13 -24.52
C LEU A 486 16.47 5.93 -25.81
N LYS A 487 17.55 5.61 -26.54
CA LYS A 487 17.81 6.18 -27.86
C LYS A 487 18.22 5.06 -28.82
N THR A 488 17.45 4.88 -29.88
CA THR A 488 17.72 3.88 -30.90
C THR A 488 19.11 4.06 -31.47
N GLY A 489 19.89 2.98 -31.58
CA GLY A 489 21.26 2.98 -32.06
C GLY A 489 22.31 3.37 -31.03
N GLU A 490 21.92 3.62 -29.78
CA GLU A 490 22.84 3.97 -28.69
C GLU A 490 22.88 2.87 -27.61
N MET A 491 23.89 2.94 -26.75
CA MET A 491 24.02 2.09 -25.57
C MET A 491 23.17 2.67 -24.43
N PHE A 492 22.44 1.81 -23.74
CA PHE A 492 21.71 2.20 -22.53
C PHE A 492 22.70 2.64 -21.44
N PRO A 493 22.49 3.78 -20.77
CA PRO A 493 23.53 4.39 -19.91
C PRO A 493 23.77 3.63 -18.61
N VAL A 494 22.85 2.79 -18.15
CA VAL A 494 22.99 2.00 -16.93
C VAL A 494 23.72 0.70 -17.22
N LEU A 495 24.77 0.40 -16.45
CA LEU A 495 25.55 -0.82 -16.61
C LEU A 495 25.16 -1.86 -15.57
N ARG A 496 25.17 -3.12 -15.95
CA ARG A 496 24.92 -4.27 -15.08
C ARG A 496 26.23 -4.89 -14.64
N VAL A 497 26.36 -5.13 -13.33
CA VAL A 497 27.51 -5.84 -12.76
C VAL A 497 27.07 -7.28 -12.47
N GLU A 498 27.62 -8.23 -13.21
CA GLU A 498 27.23 -9.64 -13.07
C GLU A 498 27.72 -10.24 -11.73
N LYS A 499 26.98 -11.23 -11.24
CA LYS A 499 27.44 -12.06 -10.11
C LYS A 499 28.56 -12.98 -10.58
N LYS A 500 29.54 -13.18 -9.73
CA LYS A 500 30.56 -14.21 -9.93
C LYS A 500 29.96 -15.61 -9.83
#